data_0f0e18ffbe1bf2cda51beecfb833382c
#
_entry.id   0f0e18ffbe1bf2cda51beecfb833382c
#
_cell.length_a   1.000
_cell.length_b   1.000
_cell.length_c   1.000
_cell.angle_alpha   90.00
_cell.angle_beta   90.00
_cell.angle_gamma   90.00
#
_symmetry.space_group_name_H-M   'P 1'
#
loop_
_entity.id
_entity.type
_entity.pdbx_description
1 polymer ?
#
loop_
_entity_poly.entity_id
_entity_poly.type
_entity_poly.pdbx_seq_one_letter_code
_entity_poly.pdbx_strand_id
1 'polypeptide(L)'
;RFPSAAGGKGFGPLAAAVHELGLKLGMHMMRGIPRIAVDKNLPVYGTNYTAKDVADLDHVCKWNPDNYGLNQSHPGAQAWYDAQLDLFASWGLDFLKVDDMQTPFHSDEIAAYHRAIAKAEAKYGRSIDLSLSPGGWVATSYVDFLRENAQMWRISDDLWDRWEDIYQQFPRLARWAPMQRTGHWADADMVPFGHIGLRAERGDDRQSRLTLDEQKTLLALWCMGRSPL
;
A
#
# COMPACT_ATOMS: atom_id res chain seq x y z
N ARG A 1 19.56 -6.75 6.81
CA ARG A 1 19.32 -5.42 6.25
C ARG A 1 19.10 -4.37 7.34
N PHE A 2 18.41 -4.74 8.40
CA PHE A 2 18.02 -3.84 9.48
C PHE A 2 18.58 -4.34 10.81
N PRO A 3 19.87 -4.06 11.14
CA PRO A 3 20.50 -4.54 12.37
C PRO A 3 19.77 -4.09 13.65
N SER A 4 19.13 -2.91 13.61
CA SER A 4 18.33 -2.38 14.71
C SER A 4 17.10 -3.22 15.06
N ALA A 5 16.63 -4.06 14.13
CA ALA A 5 15.48 -4.96 14.32
C ALA A 5 15.86 -6.28 15.03
N ALA A 6 17.15 -6.54 15.27
CA ALA A 6 17.61 -7.78 15.88
C ALA A 6 17.09 -7.92 17.33
N GLY A 7 17.05 -9.17 17.80
CA GLY A 7 16.63 -9.48 19.16
C GLY A 7 15.14 -9.25 19.44
N GLY A 8 14.28 -9.37 18.42
CA GLY A 8 12.83 -9.21 18.56
C GLY A 8 12.33 -7.78 18.64
N LYS A 9 13.21 -6.78 18.44
CA LYS A 9 12.84 -5.35 18.51
C LYS A 9 11.96 -4.87 17.37
N GLY A 10 11.87 -5.65 16.26
CA GLY A 10 11.15 -5.23 15.07
C GLY A 10 11.62 -3.89 14.54
N PHE A 11 10.72 -3.13 13.93
CA PHE A 11 11.06 -1.81 13.39
C PHE A 11 10.90 -0.65 14.38
N GLY A 12 10.59 -0.92 15.65
CA GLY A 12 10.46 0.12 16.69
C GLY A 12 11.65 1.07 16.78
N PRO A 13 12.92 0.58 16.86
CA PRO A 13 14.08 1.46 16.88
C PRO A 13 14.26 2.31 15.62
N LEU A 14 13.87 1.79 14.46
CA LEU A 14 13.90 2.55 13.21
C LEU A 14 12.82 3.63 13.21
N ALA A 15 11.60 3.28 13.63
CA ALA A 15 10.49 4.25 13.73
C ALA A 15 10.85 5.39 14.68
N ALA A 16 11.43 5.09 15.86
CA ALA A 16 11.88 6.11 16.80
C ALA A 16 12.89 7.08 16.16
N ALA A 17 13.92 6.54 15.48
CA ALA A 17 14.91 7.37 14.81
C ALA A 17 14.33 8.24 13.69
N VAL A 18 13.35 7.72 12.94
CA VAL A 18 12.63 8.48 11.90
C VAL A 18 11.80 9.61 12.53
N HIS A 19 11.12 9.33 13.65
CA HIS A 19 10.31 10.31 14.37
C HIS A 19 11.16 11.42 15.01
N GLU A 20 12.38 11.10 15.50
CA GLU A 20 13.33 12.10 16.01
C GLU A 20 13.73 13.12 14.94
N LEU A 21 13.70 12.74 13.67
CA LEU A 21 13.93 13.63 12.53
C LEU A 21 12.66 14.42 12.12
N GLY A 22 11.55 14.28 12.82
CA GLY A 22 10.26 14.89 12.46
C GLY A 22 9.57 14.26 11.26
N LEU A 23 10.00 13.06 10.85
CA LEU A 23 9.45 12.30 9.73
C LEU A 23 8.50 11.19 10.20
N LYS A 24 7.79 10.59 9.26
CA LYS A 24 6.89 9.44 9.48
C LYS A 24 7.45 8.18 8.83
N LEU A 25 7.20 7.02 9.44
CA LEU A 25 7.61 5.73 8.90
C LEU A 25 6.44 5.04 8.19
N GLY A 26 6.65 4.67 6.92
CA GLY A 26 5.74 3.84 6.15
C GLY A 26 6.29 2.44 5.85
N MET A 27 5.39 1.50 5.61
CA MET A 27 5.71 0.15 5.13
C MET A 27 4.88 -0.19 3.90
N HIS A 28 5.43 -1.05 3.04
CA HIS A 28 4.74 -1.64 1.90
C HIS A 28 4.50 -3.13 2.14
N MET A 29 3.27 -3.58 1.88
CA MET A 29 2.84 -4.97 2.05
C MET A 29 2.10 -5.45 0.81
N MET A 30 2.06 -6.76 0.64
CA MET A 30 1.14 -7.42 -0.28
C MET A 30 -0.15 -7.81 0.47
N ARG A 31 -1.28 -7.83 -0.24
CA ARG A 31 -2.54 -8.40 0.23
C ARG A 31 -2.39 -9.86 0.70
N GLY A 32 -3.21 -10.25 1.66
CA GLY A 32 -3.41 -11.64 2.04
C GLY A 32 -2.37 -12.18 3.02
N ILE A 33 -2.06 -13.47 2.88
CA ILE A 33 -1.22 -14.24 3.80
C ILE A 33 -0.01 -14.84 3.07
N PRO A 34 1.23 -14.67 3.59
CA PRO A 34 2.43 -15.25 2.97
C PRO A 34 2.33 -16.77 2.85
N ARG A 35 2.73 -17.32 1.70
CA ARG A 35 2.79 -18.77 1.46
C ARG A 35 3.57 -19.51 2.54
N ILE A 36 4.68 -18.93 2.98
CA ILE A 36 5.50 -19.54 4.03
C ILE A 36 4.74 -19.70 5.37
N ALA A 37 3.79 -18.81 5.67
CA ALA A 37 2.94 -18.94 6.86
C ALA A 37 1.98 -20.11 6.70
N VAL A 38 1.41 -20.29 5.52
CA VAL A 38 0.50 -21.40 5.19
C VAL A 38 1.26 -22.73 5.16
N ASP A 39 2.43 -22.78 4.51
CA ASP A 39 3.25 -23.99 4.42
C ASP A 39 3.65 -24.50 5.81
N LYS A 40 4.07 -23.59 6.69
CA LYS A 40 4.41 -23.90 8.09
C LYS A 40 3.20 -24.03 9.00
N ASN A 41 2.02 -23.77 8.50
CA ASN A 41 0.77 -23.74 9.25
C ASN A 41 0.86 -22.94 10.55
N LEU A 42 1.36 -21.70 10.45
CA LEU A 42 1.55 -20.82 11.60
C LEU A 42 0.21 -20.50 12.28
N PRO A 43 0.20 -20.29 13.60
CA PRO A 43 -1.02 -19.91 14.30
C PRO A 43 -1.45 -18.48 13.91
N VAL A 44 -2.75 -18.23 13.85
CA VAL A 44 -3.33 -16.89 13.79
C VAL A 44 -3.41 -16.35 15.22
N TYR A 45 -2.61 -15.34 15.51
CA TYR A 45 -2.44 -14.82 16.85
C TYR A 45 -3.76 -14.39 17.50
N GLY A 46 -3.93 -14.76 18.77
CA GLY A 46 -5.14 -14.45 19.53
C GLY A 46 -6.37 -15.32 19.21
N THR A 47 -6.19 -16.41 18.45
CA THR A 47 -7.25 -17.34 18.06
C THR A 47 -6.81 -18.80 18.19
N ASN A 48 -7.73 -19.72 17.97
CA ASN A 48 -7.43 -21.15 17.83
C ASN A 48 -7.24 -21.58 16.36
N TYR A 49 -7.20 -20.63 15.42
CA TYR A 49 -7.06 -20.89 14.00
C TYR A 49 -5.60 -20.88 13.57
N THR A 50 -5.35 -21.48 12.43
CA THR A 50 -4.04 -21.55 11.78
C THR A 50 -4.07 -20.88 10.41
N ALA A 51 -2.91 -20.62 9.84
CA ALA A 51 -2.76 -20.03 8.51
C ALA A 51 -3.49 -20.83 7.42
N LYS A 52 -3.55 -22.16 7.54
CA LYS A 52 -4.28 -23.03 6.59
C LYS A 52 -5.79 -22.88 6.68
N ASP A 53 -6.32 -22.56 7.86
CA ASP A 53 -7.77 -22.40 8.05
C ASP A 53 -8.27 -21.11 7.36
N VAL A 54 -7.43 -20.09 7.27
CA VAL A 54 -7.80 -18.75 6.80
C VAL A 54 -7.33 -18.41 5.39
N ALA A 55 -6.41 -19.22 4.83
CA ALA A 55 -5.89 -18.96 3.49
C ALA A 55 -6.92 -19.27 2.40
N ASP A 56 -6.97 -18.41 1.39
CA ASP A 56 -7.68 -18.64 0.14
C ASP A 56 -6.66 -18.96 -0.96
N LEU A 57 -6.52 -20.23 -1.27
CA LEU A 57 -5.50 -20.73 -2.17
C LEU A 57 -5.81 -20.43 -3.65
N ASP A 58 -7.05 -20.11 -3.97
CA ASP A 58 -7.53 -19.86 -5.34
C ASP A 58 -7.34 -18.40 -5.75
N HIS A 59 -7.23 -17.48 -4.80
CA HIS A 59 -7.08 -16.06 -5.05
C HIS A 59 -5.67 -15.56 -4.76
N VAL A 60 -4.76 -15.85 -5.69
CA VAL A 60 -3.33 -15.47 -5.64
C VAL A 60 -3.11 -14.23 -6.51
N CYS A 61 -2.23 -13.33 -6.08
CA CYS A 61 -1.76 -12.25 -6.96
C CYS A 61 -1.01 -12.84 -8.16
N LYS A 62 -1.45 -12.51 -9.38
CA LYS A 62 -0.92 -13.10 -10.62
C LYS A 62 0.52 -12.68 -10.95
N TRP A 63 0.90 -11.47 -10.54
CA TRP A 63 2.21 -10.88 -10.83
C TRP A 63 3.21 -11.00 -9.67
N ASN A 64 2.73 -11.32 -8.46
CA ASN A 64 3.56 -11.61 -7.29
C ASN A 64 2.93 -12.76 -6.49
N PRO A 65 3.35 -14.01 -6.72
CA PRO A 65 2.72 -15.18 -6.12
C PRO A 65 3.19 -15.48 -4.69
N ASP A 66 3.80 -14.54 -3.99
CA ASP A 66 4.37 -14.79 -2.65
C ASP A 66 3.29 -14.94 -1.56
N ASN A 67 2.09 -14.41 -1.81
CA ASN A 67 0.96 -14.50 -0.91
C ASN A 67 -0.22 -15.26 -1.52
N TYR A 68 -1.01 -15.89 -0.68
CA TYR A 68 -2.38 -16.30 -0.95
C TYR A 68 -3.35 -15.20 -0.50
N GLY A 69 -4.60 -15.20 -0.99
CA GLY A 69 -5.66 -14.41 -0.41
C GLY A 69 -6.03 -14.87 1.00
N LEU A 70 -6.94 -14.15 1.64
CA LEU A 70 -7.60 -14.58 2.87
C LEU A 70 -9.07 -14.85 2.59
N ASN A 71 -9.59 -15.95 3.12
CA ASN A 71 -11.02 -16.25 3.08
C ASN A 71 -11.76 -15.31 4.04
N GLN A 72 -12.27 -14.21 3.50
CA GLN A 72 -12.93 -13.16 4.30
C GLN A 72 -14.24 -13.62 4.97
N SER A 73 -14.81 -14.76 4.58
CA SER A 73 -15.93 -15.38 5.28
C SER A 73 -15.51 -16.13 6.56
N HIS A 74 -14.22 -16.41 6.73
CA HIS A 74 -13.68 -17.07 7.90
C HIS A 74 -13.30 -16.07 8.99
N PRO A 75 -13.76 -16.24 10.25
CA PRO A 75 -13.51 -15.24 11.30
C PRO A 75 -12.02 -15.03 11.62
N GLY A 76 -11.17 -16.00 11.37
CA GLY A 76 -9.73 -15.89 11.52
C GLY A 76 -9.07 -14.97 10.49
N ALA A 77 -9.70 -14.65 9.35
CA ALA A 77 -9.16 -13.75 8.35
C ALA A 77 -9.00 -12.33 8.91
N GLN A 78 -10.02 -11.81 9.59
CA GLN A 78 -9.93 -10.52 10.27
C GLN A 78 -8.87 -10.54 11.37
N ALA A 79 -8.79 -11.61 12.15
CA ALA A 79 -7.80 -11.73 13.22
C ALA A 79 -6.37 -11.75 12.71
N TRP A 80 -6.11 -12.25 11.50
CA TRP A 80 -4.81 -12.16 10.84
C TRP A 80 -4.38 -10.70 10.62
N TYR A 81 -5.26 -9.88 10.02
CA TYR A 81 -4.97 -8.46 9.82
C TYR A 81 -4.92 -7.68 11.13
N ASP A 82 -5.78 -7.97 12.09
CA ASP A 82 -5.76 -7.36 13.41
C ASP A 82 -4.40 -7.57 14.10
N ALA A 83 -3.87 -8.79 14.08
CA ALA A 83 -2.57 -9.11 14.67
C ALA A 83 -1.41 -8.44 13.93
N GLN A 84 -1.49 -8.35 12.61
CA GLN A 84 -0.49 -7.68 11.78
C GLN A 84 -0.45 -6.19 12.09
N LEU A 85 -1.60 -5.53 12.12
CA LEU A 85 -1.69 -4.09 12.42
C LEU A 85 -1.38 -3.77 13.88
N ASP A 86 -1.72 -4.64 14.82
CA ASP A 86 -1.31 -4.51 16.21
C ASP A 86 0.22 -4.50 16.34
N LEU A 87 0.90 -5.40 15.64
CA LEU A 87 2.36 -5.45 15.61
C LEU A 87 2.97 -4.20 14.98
N PHE A 88 2.46 -3.74 13.84
CA PHE A 88 2.98 -2.57 13.14
C PHE A 88 2.78 -1.28 13.94
N ALA A 89 1.60 -1.10 14.53
CA ALA A 89 1.32 0.03 15.41
C ALA A 89 2.21 0.01 16.66
N SER A 90 2.52 -1.17 17.21
CA SER A 90 3.44 -1.30 18.35
C SER A 90 4.86 -0.83 18.03
N TRP A 91 5.27 -0.89 16.77
CA TRP A 91 6.55 -0.35 16.29
C TRP A 91 6.52 1.16 16.02
N GLY A 92 5.33 1.77 15.96
CA GLY A 92 5.18 3.18 15.65
C GLY A 92 5.01 3.46 14.15
N LEU A 93 4.39 2.53 13.40
CA LEU A 93 4.07 2.76 11.98
C LEU A 93 3.06 3.90 11.83
N ASP A 94 3.24 4.75 10.81
CA ASP A 94 2.36 5.89 10.49
C ASP A 94 1.64 5.73 9.15
N PHE A 95 2.15 4.88 8.26
CA PHE A 95 1.63 4.73 6.90
C PHE A 95 1.78 3.31 6.41
N LEU A 96 0.76 2.76 5.78
CA LEU A 96 0.76 1.43 5.21
C LEU A 96 0.30 1.46 3.75
N LYS A 97 1.17 1.11 2.81
CA LYS A 97 0.79 0.82 1.43
C LYS A 97 0.54 -0.68 1.29
N VAL A 98 -0.64 -1.04 0.78
CA VAL A 98 -0.99 -2.44 0.50
C VAL A 98 -1.21 -2.62 -1.00
N ASP A 99 -0.47 -3.54 -1.58
CA ASP A 99 -0.54 -3.87 -2.99
C ASP A 99 -1.47 -5.05 -3.28
N ASP A 100 -1.85 -5.25 -4.55
CA ASP A 100 -2.82 -6.25 -5.00
C ASP A 100 -4.25 -6.02 -4.42
N MET A 101 -4.64 -4.76 -4.19
CA MET A 101 -5.92 -4.44 -3.56
C MET A 101 -7.02 -3.99 -4.53
N GLN A 102 -6.64 -3.42 -5.68
CA GLN A 102 -7.59 -2.71 -6.55
C GLN A 102 -7.77 -3.34 -7.94
N THR A 103 -6.98 -4.38 -8.29
CA THR A 103 -7.09 -5.04 -9.59
C THR A 103 -6.79 -6.54 -9.48
N PRO A 104 -7.83 -7.38 -9.31
CA PRO A 104 -9.25 -7.05 -9.12
C PRO A 104 -9.51 -6.24 -7.84
N PHE A 105 -10.70 -5.61 -7.73
CA PHE A 105 -11.04 -4.80 -6.57
C PHE A 105 -11.47 -5.68 -5.39
N HIS A 106 -10.64 -5.75 -4.35
CA HIS A 106 -10.81 -6.60 -3.16
C HIS A 106 -11.48 -5.84 -2.02
N SER A 107 -12.76 -5.47 -2.16
CA SER A 107 -13.49 -4.67 -1.18
C SER A 107 -13.45 -5.22 0.24
N ASP A 108 -13.63 -6.55 0.39
CA ASP A 108 -13.69 -7.18 1.70
C ASP A 108 -12.33 -7.12 2.44
N GLU A 109 -11.23 -7.27 1.69
CA GLU A 109 -9.87 -7.15 2.24
C GLU A 109 -9.52 -5.70 2.57
N ILE A 110 -9.93 -4.74 1.72
CA ILE A 110 -9.76 -3.30 2.01
C ILE A 110 -10.48 -2.95 3.31
N ALA A 111 -11.74 -3.35 3.45
CA ALA A 111 -12.51 -3.12 4.67
C ALA A 111 -11.91 -3.84 5.89
N ALA A 112 -11.31 -5.02 5.71
CA ALA A 112 -10.62 -5.74 6.78
C ALA A 112 -9.36 -5.01 7.28
N TYR A 113 -8.56 -4.44 6.37
CA TYR A 113 -7.43 -3.58 6.74
C TYR A 113 -7.90 -2.33 7.47
N HIS A 114 -8.94 -1.65 6.98
CA HIS A 114 -9.51 -0.49 7.67
C HIS A 114 -9.93 -0.81 9.10
N ARG A 115 -10.66 -1.91 9.32
CA ARG A 115 -11.07 -2.35 10.67
C ARG A 115 -9.86 -2.67 11.56
N ALA A 116 -8.83 -3.30 11.02
CA ALA A 116 -7.61 -3.63 11.76
C ALA A 116 -6.84 -2.36 12.16
N ILE A 117 -6.75 -1.38 11.25
CA ILE A 117 -6.15 -0.05 11.52
C ILE A 117 -6.93 0.64 12.63
N ALA A 118 -8.25 0.74 12.53
CA ALA A 118 -9.08 1.39 13.55
C ALA A 118 -8.91 0.77 14.95
N LYS A 119 -8.78 -0.55 15.05
CA LYS A 119 -8.47 -1.23 16.32
C LYS A 119 -7.09 -0.87 16.85
N ALA A 120 -6.07 -0.84 15.97
CA ALA A 120 -4.72 -0.47 16.35
C ALA A 120 -4.63 1.00 16.79
N GLU A 121 -5.31 1.92 16.08
CA GLU A 121 -5.40 3.33 16.44
C GLU A 121 -6.05 3.53 17.80
N ALA A 122 -7.15 2.84 18.08
CA ALA A 122 -7.83 2.89 19.37
C ALA A 122 -6.93 2.40 20.52
N LYS A 123 -6.07 1.41 20.26
CA LYS A 123 -5.17 0.83 21.27
C LYS A 123 -3.94 1.68 21.53
N TYR A 124 -3.33 2.24 20.49
CA TYR A 124 -2.02 2.91 20.56
C TYR A 124 -2.11 4.43 20.51
N GLY A 125 -3.28 5.01 20.22
CA GLY A 125 -3.47 6.46 20.10
C GLY A 125 -2.70 7.10 18.95
N ARG A 126 -2.42 6.31 17.87
CA ARG A 126 -1.64 6.73 16.71
C ARG A 126 -2.40 6.40 15.43
N SER A 127 -2.56 7.38 14.54
CA SER A 127 -3.17 7.13 13.23
C SER A 127 -2.21 6.48 12.26
N ILE A 128 -2.74 5.59 11.42
CA ILE A 128 -2.03 4.90 10.34
C ILE A 128 -2.79 5.16 9.04
N ASP A 129 -2.20 5.91 8.12
CA ASP A 129 -2.80 6.17 6.82
C ASP A 129 -2.67 4.92 5.92
N LEU A 130 -3.78 4.52 5.29
CA LEU A 130 -3.84 3.40 4.36
C LEU A 130 -3.78 3.88 2.91
N SER A 131 -2.83 3.33 2.15
CA SER A 131 -2.68 3.52 0.72
C SER A 131 -2.91 2.21 -0.03
N LEU A 132 -3.68 2.25 -1.12
CA LEU A 132 -4.06 1.08 -1.91
C LEU A 132 -3.44 1.11 -3.31
N SER A 133 -2.96 -0.04 -3.80
CA SER A 133 -2.46 -0.22 -5.16
C SER A 133 -2.70 -1.65 -5.68
N PRO A 134 -2.47 -1.94 -6.99
CA PRO A 134 -2.37 -1.02 -8.11
C PRO A 134 -3.72 -0.44 -8.49
N GLY A 135 -3.79 0.58 -9.35
CA GLY A 135 -5.01 1.34 -9.59
C GLY A 135 -5.39 1.60 -11.04
N GLY A 136 -4.74 0.96 -12.02
CA GLY A 136 -4.94 1.26 -13.44
C GLY A 136 -6.39 1.16 -13.92
N TRP A 137 -7.18 0.30 -13.30
CA TRP A 137 -8.57 0.00 -13.69
C TRP A 137 -9.61 0.31 -12.62
N VAL A 138 -9.23 1.00 -11.53
CA VAL A 138 -10.17 1.36 -10.48
C VAL A 138 -11.25 2.29 -11.01
N ALA A 139 -12.51 1.92 -10.78
CA ALA A 139 -13.66 2.71 -11.24
C ALA A 139 -13.99 3.83 -10.24
N THR A 140 -14.37 5.01 -10.75
CA THR A 140 -14.80 6.12 -9.89
C THR A 140 -16.08 5.84 -9.08
N SER A 141 -16.85 4.83 -9.48
CA SER A 141 -18.00 4.35 -8.70
C SER A 141 -17.63 3.81 -7.32
N TYR A 142 -16.36 3.43 -7.10
CA TYR A 142 -15.86 3.00 -5.79
C TYR A 142 -15.46 4.17 -4.86
N VAL A 143 -15.58 5.42 -5.30
CA VAL A 143 -15.03 6.58 -4.58
C VAL A 143 -15.53 6.70 -3.13
N ASP A 144 -16.82 6.45 -2.87
CA ASP A 144 -17.35 6.57 -1.52
C ASP A 144 -16.83 5.44 -0.63
N PHE A 145 -16.74 4.22 -1.15
CA PHE A 145 -16.11 3.11 -0.46
C PHE A 145 -14.62 3.38 -0.17
N LEU A 146 -13.87 3.92 -1.16
CA LEU A 146 -12.47 4.26 -0.99
C LEU A 146 -12.25 5.33 0.08
N ARG A 147 -13.08 6.38 0.11
CA ARG A 147 -13.05 7.43 1.14
C ARG A 147 -13.36 6.91 2.54
N GLU A 148 -14.24 5.93 2.65
CA GLU A 148 -14.58 5.31 3.92
C GLU A 148 -13.43 4.47 4.47
N ASN A 149 -12.66 3.83 3.59
CA ASN A 149 -11.75 2.77 3.99
C ASN A 149 -10.25 3.10 3.82
N ALA A 150 -9.88 4.16 3.09
CA ALA A 150 -8.48 4.51 2.83
C ALA A 150 -8.26 6.01 2.71
N GLN A 151 -7.04 6.47 2.97
CA GLN A 151 -6.61 7.86 2.82
C GLN A 151 -6.03 8.13 1.44
N MET A 152 -5.52 7.08 0.77
CA MET A 152 -4.88 7.19 -0.53
C MET A 152 -5.15 5.96 -1.37
N TRP A 153 -5.34 6.12 -2.68
CA TRP A 153 -5.51 5.01 -3.61
C TRP A 153 -4.94 5.35 -4.99
N ARG A 154 -4.26 4.38 -5.58
CA ARG A 154 -3.72 4.48 -6.92
C ARG A 154 -4.82 4.59 -7.96
N ILE A 155 -4.61 5.44 -8.95
CA ILE A 155 -5.49 5.61 -10.11
C ILE A 155 -4.81 5.21 -11.42
N SER A 156 -3.59 4.69 -11.34
CA SER A 156 -2.80 4.20 -12.46
C SER A 156 -2.03 2.94 -12.06
N ASP A 157 -1.56 2.21 -13.06
CA ASP A 157 -0.47 1.26 -12.88
C ASP A 157 0.85 2.01 -12.71
N ASP A 158 1.97 1.27 -12.54
CA ASP A 158 3.28 1.86 -12.32
C ASP A 158 3.65 2.86 -13.42
N LEU A 159 3.94 4.10 -13.02
CA LEU A 159 4.39 5.16 -13.89
C LEU A 159 5.92 5.18 -13.94
N TRP A 160 6.46 5.06 -15.13
CA TRP A 160 7.90 5.09 -15.32
C TRP A 160 8.34 6.27 -16.20
N ASP A 161 9.61 6.35 -16.52
CA ASP A 161 10.25 7.44 -17.24
C ASP A 161 9.96 7.42 -18.76
N ARG A 162 8.67 7.41 -19.12
CA ARG A 162 8.16 7.46 -20.50
C ARG A 162 7.08 8.52 -20.62
N TRP A 163 7.13 9.29 -21.70
CA TRP A 163 6.12 10.32 -21.94
C TRP A 163 4.69 9.76 -22.02
N GLU A 164 4.51 8.60 -22.61
CA GLU A 164 3.22 7.93 -22.72
C GLU A 164 2.57 7.70 -21.36
N ASP A 165 3.35 7.34 -20.36
CA ASP A 165 2.87 7.13 -19.00
C ASP A 165 2.36 8.44 -18.39
N ILE A 166 3.11 9.55 -18.60
CA ILE A 166 2.73 10.89 -18.15
C ILE A 166 1.48 11.37 -18.91
N TYR A 167 1.45 11.22 -20.22
CA TYR A 167 0.34 11.67 -21.06
C TYR A 167 -1.00 11.06 -20.64
N GLN A 168 -0.99 9.79 -20.28
CA GLN A 168 -2.19 9.11 -19.80
C GLN A 168 -2.69 9.61 -18.42
N GLN A 169 -1.86 10.28 -17.64
CA GLN A 169 -2.30 10.82 -16.35
C GLN A 169 -3.18 12.07 -16.48
N PHE A 170 -3.11 12.80 -17.60
CA PHE A 170 -3.98 13.96 -17.81
C PHE A 170 -5.47 13.58 -17.72
N PRO A 171 -6.01 12.64 -18.52
CA PRO A 171 -7.41 12.25 -18.42
C PRO A 171 -7.72 11.51 -17.10
N ARG A 172 -6.76 10.79 -16.51
CA ARG A 172 -6.96 10.13 -15.22
C ARG A 172 -7.13 11.13 -14.09
N LEU A 173 -6.21 12.08 -13.95
CA LEU A 173 -6.30 13.13 -12.93
C LEU A 173 -7.52 14.03 -13.15
N ALA A 174 -7.84 14.41 -14.39
CA ALA A 174 -9.05 15.16 -14.70
C ALA A 174 -10.33 14.43 -14.22
N ARG A 175 -10.39 13.11 -14.37
CA ARG A 175 -11.49 12.27 -13.91
C ARG A 175 -11.58 12.19 -12.37
N TRP A 176 -10.43 12.07 -11.70
CA TRP A 176 -10.38 11.86 -10.26
C TRP A 176 -10.31 13.15 -9.43
N ALA A 177 -9.84 14.27 -10.00
CA ALA A 177 -9.73 15.54 -9.28
C ALA A 177 -11.02 16.00 -8.58
N PRO A 178 -12.22 15.89 -9.17
CA PRO A 178 -13.47 16.23 -8.48
C PRO A 178 -13.82 15.31 -7.31
N MET A 179 -13.20 14.13 -7.28
CA MET A 179 -13.44 13.11 -6.26
C MET A 179 -12.55 13.27 -5.02
N GLN A 180 -11.49 14.07 -5.10
CA GLN A 180 -10.55 14.26 -4.00
C GLN A 180 -11.13 15.17 -2.91
N ARG A 181 -10.78 14.85 -1.66
CA ARG A 181 -11.09 15.65 -0.47
C ARG A 181 -9.88 15.65 0.45
N THR A 182 -9.81 16.61 1.37
CA THR A 182 -8.78 16.60 2.41
C THR A 182 -8.79 15.27 3.15
N GLY A 183 -7.63 14.62 3.26
CA GLY A 183 -7.47 13.30 3.86
C GLY A 183 -7.76 12.12 2.93
N HIS A 184 -8.20 12.36 1.66
CA HIS A 184 -8.55 11.30 0.72
C HIS A 184 -8.05 11.65 -0.68
N TRP A 185 -6.99 10.98 -1.13
CA TRP A 185 -6.19 11.38 -2.28
C TRP A 185 -6.12 10.31 -3.36
N ALA A 186 -6.36 10.73 -4.59
CA ALA A 186 -6.10 9.93 -5.77
C ALA A 186 -4.61 10.02 -6.14
N ASP A 187 -3.93 8.90 -6.08
CA ASP A 187 -2.49 8.77 -6.29
C ASP A 187 -2.19 8.43 -7.76
N ALA A 188 -1.56 9.36 -8.46
CA ALA A 188 -1.15 9.18 -9.85
C ALA A 188 0.21 8.45 -9.97
N ASP A 189 0.77 7.97 -8.87
CA ASP A 189 1.97 7.17 -8.74
C ASP A 189 3.30 7.96 -8.69
N MET A 190 4.36 7.29 -9.12
CA MET A 190 5.75 7.70 -8.91
C MET A 190 6.13 8.98 -9.66
N VAL A 191 7.20 9.62 -9.17
CA VAL A 191 7.90 10.72 -9.85
C VAL A 191 9.29 10.22 -10.23
N PRO A 192 9.48 9.60 -11.41
CA PRO A 192 10.71 8.93 -11.82
C PRO A 192 11.76 9.94 -12.31
N PHE A 193 12.25 10.79 -11.41
CA PHE A 193 13.27 11.80 -11.68
C PHE A 193 14.66 11.32 -11.25
N GLY A 194 15.71 11.90 -11.86
CA GLY A 194 17.08 11.66 -11.51
C GLY A 194 17.55 10.24 -11.82
N HIS A 195 18.30 9.64 -10.90
CA HIS A 195 18.89 8.31 -11.04
C HIS A 195 17.93 7.23 -10.58
N ILE A 196 17.51 6.37 -11.49
CA ILE A 196 16.51 5.33 -11.29
C ILE A 196 16.99 3.96 -11.79
N GLY A 197 16.26 2.91 -11.46
CA GLY A 197 16.59 1.55 -11.88
C GLY A 197 17.78 0.93 -11.15
N LEU A 198 18.16 1.46 -9.97
CA LEU A 198 19.33 1.01 -9.18
C LEU A 198 19.32 -0.51 -8.86
N ARG A 199 18.16 -1.14 -8.89
CA ARG A 199 17.97 -2.56 -8.64
C ARG A 199 17.44 -3.31 -9.86
N ALA A 200 17.51 -2.69 -11.03
CA ALA A 200 16.97 -3.22 -12.29
C ALA A 200 15.45 -3.54 -12.23
N GLU A 201 14.68 -2.78 -11.46
CA GLU A 201 13.24 -3.02 -11.28
C GLU A 201 12.45 -2.85 -12.60
N ARG A 202 12.86 -1.91 -13.44
CA ARG A 202 12.25 -1.66 -14.77
C ARG A 202 13.31 -1.16 -15.75
N GLY A 203 14.22 -2.02 -16.13
CA GLY A 203 15.35 -1.75 -16.99
C GLY A 203 16.63 -1.49 -16.20
N ASP A 204 17.68 -1.08 -16.90
CA ASP A 204 19.00 -0.90 -16.33
C ASP A 204 19.07 0.34 -15.42
N ASP A 205 20.08 0.36 -14.59
CA ASP A 205 20.51 1.52 -13.83
C ASP A 205 20.77 2.70 -14.79
N ARG A 206 20.06 3.82 -14.60
CA ARG A 206 20.04 4.93 -15.56
C ARG A 206 19.61 6.25 -14.95
N GLN A 207 19.97 7.34 -15.64
CA GLN A 207 19.26 8.61 -15.46
C GLN A 207 17.87 8.53 -16.12
N SER A 208 16.90 9.20 -15.54
CA SER A 208 15.56 9.31 -16.11
C SER A 208 15.61 9.71 -17.58
N ARG A 209 14.85 9.03 -18.41
CA ARG A 209 14.72 9.32 -19.84
C ARG A 209 13.86 10.54 -20.15
N LEU A 210 13.15 11.05 -19.13
CA LEU A 210 12.31 12.23 -19.28
C LEU A 210 13.19 13.47 -19.53
N THR A 211 12.85 14.22 -20.56
CA THR A 211 13.43 15.55 -20.78
C THR A 211 13.07 16.48 -19.62
N LEU A 212 13.80 17.58 -19.48
CA LEU A 212 13.51 18.56 -18.43
C LEU A 212 12.09 19.13 -18.52
N ASP A 213 11.57 19.31 -19.74
CA ASP A 213 10.22 19.83 -19.94
C ASP A 213 9.13 18.78 -19.60
N GLU A 214 9.39 17.50 -19.88
CA GLU A 214 8.52 16.40 -19.43
C GLU A 214 8.51 16.28 -17.91
N GLN A 215 9.66 16.41 -17.24
CA GLN A 215 9.75 16.39 -15.77
C GLN A 215 8.98 17.57 -15.16
N LYS A 216 9.13 18.79 -15.72
CA LYS A 216 8.34 19.96 -15.30
C LYS A 216 6.85 19.75 -15.52
N THR A 217 6.47 19.15 -16.65
CA THR A 217 5.08 18.86 -16.98
C THR A 217 4.48 17.86 -15.98
N LEU A 218 5.21 16.79 -15.67
CA LEU A 218 4.78 15.81 -14.66
C LEU A 218 4.58 16.49 -13.32
N LEU A 219 5.57 17.24 -12.82
CA LEU A 219 5.45 17.90 -11.52
C LEU A 219 4.29 18.90 -11.48
N ALA A 220 4.13 19.71 -12.53
CA ALA A 220 3.00 20.64 -12.65
C ALA A 220 1.66 19.90 -12.62
N LEU A 221 1.56 18.77 -13.33
CA LEU A 221 0.35 17.95 -13.36
C LEU A 221 0.02 17.35 -11.98
N TRP A 222 1.03 16.86 -11.23
CA TRP A 222 0.86 16.38 -9.86
C TRP A 222 0.39 17.48 -8.93
N CYS A 223 0.99 18.66 -8.99
CA CYS A 223 0.57 19.81 -8.19
C CYS A 223 -0.89 20.21 -8.49
N MET A 224 -1.25 20.31 -9.78
CA MET A 224 -2.62 20.66 -10.20
C MET A 224 -3.64 19.58 -9.83
N GLY A 225 -3.28 18.33 -10.04
CA GLY A 225 -4.09 17.16 -9.71
C GLY A 225 -4.10 16.83 -8.23
N ARG A 226 -3.24 17.46 -7.43
CA ARG A 226 -3.06 17.17 -5.99
C ARG A 226 -2.78 15.68 -5.75
N SER A 227 -2.01 15.05 -6.63
CA SER A 227 -1.51 13.70 -6.39
C SER A 227 -0.50 13.73 -5.24
N PRO A 228 -0.51 12.77 -4.33
CA PRO A 228 0.57 12.59 -3.36
C PRO A 228 1.94 12.47 -4.06
N LEU A 229 3.00 12.92 -3.38
CA LEU A 229 4.40 12.86 -3.83
C LEU A 229 5.20 11.92 -2.94
#